data_c1018f62f12ed3c6a346d88cf0043355
#
_entry.id   c1018f62f12ed3c6a346d88cf0043355
#
_cell.length_a   1.000
_cell.length_b   1.000
_cell.length_c   1.000
_cell.angle_alpha   90.00
_cell.angle_beta   90.00
_cell.angle_gamma   90.00
#
_symmetry.space_group_name_H-M   'P 1'
#
loop_
_entity.id
_entity.type
_entity.pdbx_description
1 polymer ?
#
loop_
_entity_poly.entity_id
_entity_poly.type
_entity_poly.pdbx_seq_one_letter_code
_entity_poly.pdbx_strand_id
1 'polypeptide(L)'
;MKLRPKAVFIDRDGVLIRDADYLDSIAGLKVYKSAPRALKLLREAGFKIVIVTNQSGVARGYFTLKTVRAIHAELKRRLGKAGAKWDAIYFSPHGPDSDHPWRKPGTGMILAAKRRYGLDLKNSFMIGDKTSDIECARRAGCASVLVLTGNGGRDKAYKVKPTIVSRDILSAARWIVAQR
;
A
#
# COMPACT_ATOMS: atom_id res chain seq x y z
N MET A 1 -24.76 6.00 -17.08
CA MET A 1 -23.66 5.01 -16.87
C MET A 1 -23.11 5.21 -15.45
N LYS A 2 -23.15 4.19 -14.59
CA LYS A 2 -22.69 4.34 -13.20
C LYS A 2 -21.16 4.45 -13.21
N LEU A 3 -20.61 5.54 -12.70
CA LEU A 3 -19.17 5.73 -12.60
C LEU A 3 -18.54 4.61 -11.74
N ARG A 4 -17.47 3.98 -12.25
CA ARG A 4 -16.76 2.96 -11.50
C ARG A 4 -15.98 3.62 -10.34
N PRO A 5 -15.96 3.02 -9.15
CA PRO A 5 -15.21 3.59 -8.04
C PRO A 5 -13.71 3.60 -8.33
N LYS A 6 -13.04 4.65 -7.86
CA LYS A 6 -11.58 4.81 -7.90
C LYS A 6 -10.97 4.32 -6.60
N ALA A 7 -9.73 3.86 -6.62
CA ALA A 7 -9.02 3.41 -5.44
C ALA A 7 -7.66 4.08 -5.27
N VAL A 8 -7.21 4.12 -4.03
CA VAL A 8 -5.79 4.32 -3.70
C VAL A 8 -5.29 3.04 -3.06
N PHE A 9 -4.38 2.38 -3.76
CA PHE A 9 -3.62 1.25 -3.24
C PHE A 9 -2.44 1.79 -2.43
N ILE A 10 -2.18 1.22 -1.27
CA ILE A 10 -1.19 1.77 -0.34
C ILE A 10 -0.32 0.62 0.17
N ASP A 11 1.00 0.74 0.05
CA ASP A 11 1.88 -0.18 0.76
C ASP A 11 1.80 0.05 2.28
N ARG A 12 2.11 -0.96 3.05
CA ARG A 12 2.08 -0.89 4.51
C ARG A 12 3.40 -0.36 5.08
N ASP A 13 4.48 -1.11 4.84
CA ASP A 13 5.80 -0.83 5.41
C ASP A 13 6.46 0.34 4.67
N GLY A 14 7.02 1.30 5.40
CA GLY A 14 7.58 2.51 4.80
C GLY A 14 6.57 3.59 4.38
N VAL A 15 5.26 3.28 4.35
CA VAL A 15 4.20 4.19 3.91
C VAL A 15 3.19 4.50 5.03
N LEU A 16 2.51 3.49 5.57
CA LEU A 16 1.58 3.63 6.71
C LEU A 16 2.29 3.50 8.05
N ILE A 17 3.28 2.62 8.11
CA ILE A 17 4.08 2.33 9.28
C ILE A 17 5.56 2.46 8.95
N ARG A 18 6.39 2.71 9.96
CA ARG A 18 7.85 2.66 9.77
C ARG A 18 8.26 1.27 9.32
N ASP A 19 9.14 1.20 8.33
CA ASP A 19 9.77 -0.05 7.92
C ASP A 19 10.69 -0.51 9.06
N ALA A 20 10.55 -1.75 9.48
CA ALA A 20 11.26 -2.35 10.61
C ALA A 20 12.08 -3.58 10.18
N ASP A 21 12.43 -3.69 8.88
CA ASP A 21 13.11 -4.87 8.34
C ASP A 21 12.55 -6.17 8.94
N TYR A 22 11.35 -6.56 8.46
CA TYR A 22 10.58 -7.72 8.96
C TYR A 22 9.93 -7.51 10.33
N LEU A 23 8.87 -6.69 10.37
CA LEU A 23 8.04 -6.52 11.55
C LEU A 23 7.41 -7.85 11.98
N ASP A 24 7.87 -8.39 13.10
CA ASP A 24 7.51 -9.70 13.66
C ASP A 24 6.57 -9.64 14.88
N SER A 25 6.31 -8.44 15.40
CA SER A 25 5.53 -8.27 16.63
C SER A 25 4.72 -6.97 16.63
N ILE A 26 3.64 -6.98 17.43
CA ILE A 26 2.81 -5.79 17.66
C ILE A 26 3.60 -4.68 18.38
N ALA A 27 4.57 -5.03 19.22
CA ALA A 27 5.40 -4.08 19.95
C ALA A 27 6.23 -3.19 19.00
N GLY A 28 6.71 -3.75 17.88
CA GLY A 28 7.46 -3.02 16.85
C GLY A 28 6.59 -2.14 15.94
N LEU A 29 5.26 -2.24 16.00
CA LEU A 29 4.35 -1.51 15.12
C LEU A 29 4.36 -0.01 15.41
N LYS A 30 4.95 0.78 14.53
CA LYS A 30 5.05 2.25 14.63
C LYS A 30 4.34 2.91 13.45
N VAL A 31 3.12 3.41 13.67
CA VAL A 31 2.33 4.12 12.66
C VAL A 31 2.91 5.52 12.44
N TYR A 32 3.03 5.94 11.17
CA TYR A 32 3.40 7.32 10.86
C TYR A 32 2.30 8.30 11.31
N LYS A 33 2.68 9.41 11.93
CA LYS A 33 1.74 10.44 12.41
C LYS A 33 0.86 11.03 11.29
N SER A 34 1.37 11.05 10.07
CA SER A 34 0.67 11.54 8.87
C SER A 34 -0.37 10.57 8.32
N ALA A 35 -0.26 9.26 8.61
CA ALA A 35 -1.09 8.22 8.00
C ALA A 35 -2.60 8.37 8.30
N PRO A 36 -3.06 8.64 9.54
CA PRO A 36 -4.49 8.77 9.80
C PRO A 36 -5.13 9.91 9.00
N ARG A 37 -4.45 11.07 8.94
CA ARG A 37 -4.96 12.24 8.20
C ARG A 37 -5.00 11.99 6.70
N ALA A 38 -3.99 11.30 6.16
CA ALA A 38 -3.95 10.92 4.74
C ALA A 38 -5.11 10.00 4.36
N LEU A 39 -5.36 8.94 5.15
CA LEU A 39 -6.46 8.00 4.89
C LEU A 39 -7.83 8.68 4.96
N LYS A 40 -8.04 9.59 5.93
CA LYS A 40 -9.27 10.38 6.01
C LYS A 40 -9.48 11.22 4.76
N LEU A 41 -8.47 11.99 4.37
CA LEU A 41 -8.52 12.86 3.19
C LEU A 41 -8.88 12.09 1.91
N LEU A 42 -8.24 10.94 1.68
CA LEU A 42 -8.53 10.10 0.53
C LEU A 42 -9.95 9.52 0.57
N ARG A 43 -10.43 9.14 1.76
CA ARG A 43 -11.76 8.60 1.93
C ARG A 43 -12.85 9.65 1.73
N GLU A 44 -12.68 10.84 2.29
CA GLU A 44 -13.55 12.01 2.09
C GLU A 44 -13.60 12.42 0.61
N ALA A 45 -12.49 12.23 -0.09
CA ALA A 45 -12.42 12.40 -1.53
C ALA A 45 -13.12 11.28 -2.35
N GLY A 46 -13.71 10.27 -1.71
CA GLY A 46 -14.49 9.21 -2.35
C GLY A 46 -13.68 8.03 -2.86
N PHE A 47 -12.38 7.95 -2.56
CA PHE A 47 -11.56 6.80 -2.95
C PHE A 47 -11.82 5.58 -2.06
N LYS A 48 -11.83 4.39 -2.69
CA LYS A 48 -11.61 3.13 -1.97
C LYS A 48 -10.17 3.05 -1.52
N ILE A 49 -9.93 2.65 -0.27
CA ILE A 49 -8.59 2.51 0.29
C ILE A 49 -8.27 1.03 0.42
N VAL A 50 -7.24 0.58 -0.28
CA VAL A 50 -6.82 -0.82 -0.31
C VAL A 50 -5.34 -0.92 0.04
N ILE A 51 -5.02 -1.62 1.13
CA ILE A 51 -3.63 -1.90 1.51
C ILE A 51 -3.15 -3.11 0.71
N VAL A 52 -1.94 -3.02 0.11
CA VAL A 52 -1.30 -4.10 -0.66
C VAL A 52 0.17 -4.23 -0.25
N THR A 53 0.55 -5.32 0.42
CA THR A 53 1.87 -5.43 1.04
C THR A 53 2.54 -6.79 0.82
N ASN A 54 3.86 -6.77 0.58
CA ASN A 54 4.69 -7.98 0.53
C ASN A 54 5.16 -8.32 1.95
N GLN A 55 4.90 -9.56 2.39
CA GLN A 55 5.26 -10.06 3.71
C GLN A 55 6.14 -11.30 3.59
N SER A 56 7.30 -11.14 2.96
CA SER A 56 8.23 -12.23 2.64
C SER A 56 8.89 -12.89 3.85
N GLY A 57 8.82 -12.27 5.03
CA GLY A 57 9.27 -12.90 6.28
C GLY A 57 8.55 -14.19 6.62
N VAL A 58 7.32 -14.40 6.10
CA VAL A 58 6.59 -15.67 6.24
C VAL A 58 7.31 -16.78 5.51
N ALA A 59 7.66 -16.58 4.23
CA ALA A 59 8.41 -17.58 3.45
C ALA A 59 9.83 -17.81 3.98
N ARG A 60 10.41 -16.80 4.66
CA ARG A 60 11.74 -16.90 5.30
C ARG A 60 11.68 -17.54 6.68
N GLY A 61 10.50 -17.85 7.21
CA GLY A 61 10.34 -18.43 8.55
C GLY A 61 10.57 -17.44 9.71
N TYR A 62 10.66 -16.14 9.44
CA TYR A 62 10.91 -15.12 10.49
C TYR A 62 9.68 -14.90 11.37
N PHE A 63 8.48 -15.04 10.80
CA PHE A 63 7.21 -14.97 11.50
C PHE A 63 6.11 -15.73 10.74
N THR A 64 5.01 -15.98 11.42
CA THR A 64 3.88 -16.77 10.90
C THR A 64 2.80 -15.91 10.24
N LEU A 65 1.90 -16.55 9.47
CA LEU A 65 0.68 -15.89 8.99
C LEU A 65 -0.20 -15.36 10.13
N LYS A 66 -0.19 -16.05 11.29
CA LYS A 66 -0.90 -15.60 12.50
C LYS A 66 -0.34 -14.26 12.98
N THR A 67 0.99 -14.12 12.99
CA THR A 67 1.67 -12.87 13.35
C THR A 67 1.28 -11.72 12.40
N VAL A 68 1.32 -11.96 11.08
CA VAL A 68 0.90 -10.95 10.08
C VAL A 68 -0.53 -10.49 10.33
N ARG A 69 -1.46 -11.42 10.54
CA ARG A 69 -2.87 -11.12 10.82
C ARG A 69 -3.06 -10.32 12.11
N ALA A 70 -2.31 -10.67 13.18
CA ALA A 70 -2.34 -9.95 14.45
C ALA A 70 -1.85 -8.49 14.29
N ILE A 71 -0.75 -8.27 13.54
CA ILE A 71 -0.24 -6.95 13.23
C ILE A 71 -1.27 -6.13 12.41
N HIS A 72 -1.91 -6.75 11.42
CA HIS A 72 -2.95 -6.08 10.63
C HIS A 72 -4.18 -5.71 11.47
N ALA A 73 -4.61 -6.57 12.39
CA ALA A 73 -5.70 -6.29 13.31
C ALA A 73 -5.37 -5.11 14.23
N GLU A 74 -4.14 -5.09 14.79
CA GLU A 74 -3.68 -4.01 15.65
C GLU A 74 -3.53 -2.68 14.87
N LEU A 75 -3.01 -2.72 13.64
CA LEU A 75 -2.94 -1.54 12.77
C LEU A 75 -4.34 -0.98 12.52
N LYS A 76 -5.33 -1.85 12.23
CA LYS A 76 -6.73 -1.47 12.06
C LYS A 76 -7.30 -0.80 13.30
N ARG A 77 -7.01 -1.34 14.48
CA ARG A 77 -7.44 -0.78 15.75
C ARG A 77 -6.83 0.60 16.01
N ARG A 78 -5.50 0.77 15.80
CA ARG A 78 -4.80 2.05 16.01
C ARG A 78 -5.30 3.13 15.04
N LEU A 79 -5.38 2.84 13.76
CA LEU A 79 -5.89 3.78 12.76
C LEU A 79 -7.38 4.07 12.97
N GLY A 80 -8.17 3.05 13.33
CA GLY A 80 -9.60 3.21 13.64
C GLY A 80 -9.87 4.15 14.81
N LYS A 81 -9.06 4.09 15.90
CA LYS A 81 -9.13 5.05 17.02
C LYS A 81 -8.90 6.49 16.56
N ALA A 82 -8.07 6.69 15.54
CA ALA A 82 -7.87 8.00 14.92
C ALA A 82 -8.92 8.32 13.84
N GLY A 83 -9.97 7.52 13.68
CA GLY A 83 -11.03 7.70 12.69
C GLY A 83 -10.62 7.39 11.25
N ALA A 84 -9.44 6.79 11.05
CA ALA A 84 -8.95 6.38 9.73
C ALA A 84 -9.33 4.93 9.46
N LYS A 85 -9.93 4.67 8.28
CA LYS A 85 -10.43 3.36 7.88
C LYS A 85 -9.95 3.02 6.48
N TRP A 86 -9.82 1.72 6.18
CA TRP A 86 -9.60 1.20 4.84
C TRP A 86 -10.66 0.15 4.47
N ASP A 87 -10.80 -0.14 3.17
CA ASP A 87 -11.84 -1.07 2.66
C ASP A 87 -11.33 -2.51 2.62
N ALA A 88 -10.05 -2.73 2.29
CA ALA A 88 -9.44 -4.06 2.27
C ALA A 88 -7.94 -4.01 2.53
N ILE A 89 -7.39 -5.15 2.94
CA ILE A 89 -5.95 -5.41 2.98
C ILE A 89 -5.68 -6.75 2.29
N TYR A 90 -4.74 -6.74 1.36
CA TYR A 90 -4.20 -7.93 0.69
C TYR A 90 -2.70 -8.01 0.98
N PHE A 91 -2.19 -9.20 1.16
CA PHE A 91 -0.76 -9.40 1.36
C PHE A 91 -0.25 -10.65 0.67
N SER A 92 1.02 -10.62 0.27
CA SER A 92 1.74 -11.75 -0.29
C SER A 92 2.71 -12.30 0.73
N PRO A 93 2.59 -13.58 1.15
CA PRO A 93 3.55 -14.22 2.04
C PRO A 93 4.77 -14.78 1.30
N HIS A 94 4.83 -14.64 -0.02
CA HIS A 94 5.84 -15.27 -0.88
C HIS A 94 7.21 -14.60 -0.74
N GLY A 95 8.27 -15.41 -0.87
CA GLY A 95 9.68 -14.98 -0.78
C GLY A 95 10.12 -14.04 -1.89
N PRO A 96 11.29 -13.38 -1.74
CA PRO A 96 11.77 -12.40 -2.73
C PRO A 96 12.03 -12.98 -4.11
N ASP A 97 12.42 -14.25 -4.20
CA ASP A 97 12.72 -14.94 -5.45
C ASP A 97 11.48 -15.57 -6.11
N SER A 98 10.29 -15.33 -5.53
CA SER A 98 9.04 -15.87 -6.05
C SER A 98 8.46 -14.94 -7.12
N ASP A 99 8.06 -15.50 -8.25
CA ASP A 99 7.31 -14.86 -9.34
C ASP A 99 5.79 -14.92 -9.14
N HIS A 100 5.33 -15.31 -7.95
CA HIS A 100 3.91 -15.44 -7.63
C HIS A 100 3.15 -14.14 -7.94
N PRO A 101 1.99 -14.20 -8.67
CA PRO A 101 1.28 -13.00 -9.13
C PRO A 101 0.86 -12.02 -8.02
N TRP A 102 0.71 -12.49 -6.80
CA TRP A 102 0.37 -11.65 -5.64
C TRP A 102 1.57 -10.88 -5.06
N ARG A 103 2.80 -11.29 -5.39
CA ARG A 103 3.98 -10.57 -4.93
C ARG A 103 4.27 -9.38 -5.84
N LYS A 104 4.27 -8.17 -5.29
CA LYS A 104 4.68 -6.97 -6.04
C LYS A 104 6.12 -7.15 -6.57
N PRO A 105 6.37 -6.86 -7.87
CA PRO A 105 5.55 -6.08 -8.79
C PRO A 105 4.45 -6.85 -9.54
N GLY A 106 4.14 -8.09 -9.17
CA GLY A 106 2.93 -8.79 -9.62
C GLY A 106 1.66 -8.03 -9.21
N THR A 107 0.65 -8.04 -10.07
CA THR A 107 -0.56 -7.23 -9.92
C THR A 107 -1.72 -7.95 -9.24
N GLY A 108 -1.52 -9.20 -8.79
CA GLY A 108 -2.59 -10.08 -8.29
C GLY A 108 -3.43 -9.47 -7.17
N MET A 109 -2.80 -8.75 -6.22
CA MET A 109 -3.52 -8.08 -5.13
C MET A 109 -4.41 -6.93 -5.66
N ILE A 110 -3.89 -6.11 -6.59
CA ILE A 110 -4.64 -5.01 -7.22
C ILE A 110 -5.81 -5.57 -8.03
N LEU A 111 -5.58 -6.62 -8.83
CA LEU A 111 -6.62 -7.25 -9.64
C LEU A 111 -7.69 -7.95 -8.79
N ALA A 112 -7.33 -8.52 -7.64
CA ALA A 112 -8.29 -9.05 -6.67
C ALA A 112 -9.22 -7.94 -6.13
N ALA A 113 -8.66 -6.79 -5.76
CA ALA A 113 -9.44 -5.63 -5.33
C ALA A 113 -10.31 -5.09 -6.47
N LYS A 114 -9.77 -4.99 -7.71
CA LYS A 114 -10.54 -4.59 -8.90
C LYS A 114 -11.78 -5.46 -9.08
N ARG A 115 -11.63 -6.78 -9.03
CA ARG A 115 -12.77 -7.71 -9.17
C ARG A 115 -13.80 -7.51 -8.05
N ARG A 116 -13.33 -7.37 -6.80
CA ARG A 116 -14.21 -7.23 -5.63
C ARG A 116 -15.03 -5.94 -5.63
N TYR A 117 -14.45 -4.84 -6.06
CA TYR A 117 -15.04 -3.51 -5.93
C TYR A 117 -15.43 -2.86 -7.27
N GLY A 118 -15.18 -3.52 -8.41
CA GLY A 118 -15.46 -2.96 -9.74
C GLY A 118 -14.61 -1.73 -10.07
N LEU A 119 -13.33 -1.69 -9.64
CA LEU A 119 -12.51 -0.50 -9.67
C LEU A 119 -12.13 -0.05 -11.08
N ASP A 120 -12.07 1.27 -11.27
CA ASP A 120 -11.44 1.92 -12.42
C ASP A 120 -9.94 2.13 -12.11
N LEU A 121 -9.10 1.23 -12.64
CA LEU A 121 -7.65 1.32 -12.41
C LEU A 121 -6.99 2.50 -13.10
N LYS A 122 -7.50 2.95 -14.25
CA LYS A 122 -6.98 4.12 -14.98
C LYS A 122 -7.02 5.40 -14.15
N ASN A 123 -8.04 5.52 -13.30
CA ASN A 123 -8.26 6.66 -12.41
C ASN A 123 -7.94 6.32 -10.95
N SER A 124 -7.16 5.24 -10.74
CA SER A 124 -6.68 4.81 -9.43
C SER A 124 -5.19 5.06 -9.26
N PHE A 125 -4.72 5.05 -8.02
CA PHE A 125 -3.36 5.39 -7.66
C PHE A 125 -2.73 4.28 -6.79
N MET A 126 -1.40 4.17 -6.85
CA MET A 126 -0.60 3.37 -5.92
C MET A 126 0.38 4.28 -5.20
N ILE A 127 0.39 4.22 -3.86
CA ILE A 127 1.39 4.88 -3.02
C ILE A 127 2.32 3.80 -2.47
N GLY A 128 3.61 3.92 -2.73
CA GLY A 128 4.63 3.00 -2.26
C GLY A 128 5.95 3.68 -2.00
N ASP A 129 6.85 3.01 -1.32
CA ASP A 129 8.20 3.50 -1.00
C ASP A 129 9.30 2.78 -1.79
N LYS A 130 8.96 1.67 -2.48
CA LYS A 130 9.89 0.85 -3.26
C LYS A 130 9.59 0.89 -4.76
N THR A 131 10.62 0.65 -5.58
CA THR A 131 10.46 0.60 -7.04
C THR A 131 9.55 -0.56 -7.48
N SER A 132 9.43 -1.62 -6.68
CA SER A 132 8.47 -2.70 -6.91
C SER A 132 7.00 -2.26 -6.80
N ASP A 133 6.69 -1.24 -5.99
CA ASP A 133 5.35 -0.65 -5.90
C ASP A 133 5.02 0.14 -7.16
N ILE A 134 5.99 0.93 -7.62
CA ILE A 134 5.85 1.76 -8.81
C ILE A 134 5.70 0.89 -10.05
N GLU A 135 6.48 -0.18 -10.16
CA GLU A 135 6.37 -1.14 -11.25
C GLU A 135 5.05 -1.92 -11.19
N CYS A 136 4.56 -2.28 -10.00
CA CYS A 136 3.25 -2.89 -9.81
C CYS A 136 2.12 -1.97 -10.30
N ALA A 137 2.16 -0.68 -9.96
CA ALA A 137 1.22 0.32 -10.44
C ALA A 137 1.22 0.45 -11.96
N ARG A 138 2.41 0.55 -12.58
CA ARG A 138 2.58 0.62 -14.03
C ARG A 138 1.96 -0.59 -14.73
N ARG A 139 2.24 -1.81 -14.24
CA ARG A 139 1.68 -3.06 -14.78
C ARG A 139 0.16 -3.14 -14.62
N ALA A 140 -0.38 -2.59 -13.53
CA ALA A 140 -1.81 -2.55 -13.28
C ALA A 140 -2.57 -1.45 -14.04
N GLY A 141 -1.84 -0.49 -14.65
CA GLY A 141 -2.43 0.68 -15.32
C GLY A 141 -2.92 1.76 -14.36
N CYS A 142 -2.30 1.86 -13.16
CA CYS A 142 -2.55 2.92 -12.19
C CYS A 142 -1.47 4.00 -12.24
N ALA A 143 -1.82 5.23 -11.87
CA ALA A 143 -0.82 6.24 -11.54
C ALA A 143 -0.08 5.86 -10.25
N SER A 144 1.21 6.27 -10.12
CA SER A 144 2.04 5.90 -8.97
C SER A 144 2.65 7.10 -8.27
N VAL A 145 2.68 7.03 -6.95
CA VAL A 145 3.32 8.02 -6.08
C VAL A 145 4.41 7.31 -5.26
N LEU A 146 5.66 7.69 -5.50
CA LEU A 146 6.78 7.26 -4.66
C LEU A 146 6.88 8.19 -3.45
N VAL A 147 6.84 7.63 -2.24
CA VAL A 147 7.10 8.41 -1.02
C VAL A 147 8.53 8.24 -0.57
N LEU A 148 9.10 9.31 0.00
CA LEU A 148 10.48 9.33 0.48
C LEU A 148 10.65 8.75 1.90
N THR A 149 9.54 8.44 2.57
CA THR A 149 9.57 7.64 3.80
C THR A 149 9.99 6.20 3.50
N GLY A 150 10.40 5.44 4.50
CA GLY A 150 10.85 4.06 4.30
C GLY A 150 12.05 3.96 3.36
N ASN A 151 11.93 3.18 2.30
CA ASN A 151 13.00 2.95 1.32
C ASN A 151 13.24 4.17 0.40
N GLY A 152 12.17 4.89 0.01
CA GLY A 152 12.27 6.07 -0.86
C GLY A 152 12.85 5.77 -2.26
N GLY A 153 12.61 4.56 -2.79
CA GLY A 153 13.10 4.13 -4.10
C GLY A 153 14.58 3.72 -4.14
N ARG A 154 15.25 3.64 -2.98
CA ARG A 154 16.69 3.25 -2.90
C ARG A 154 16.93 1.78 -3.20
N ASP A 155 15.89 0.94 -3.23
CA ASP A 155 15.99 -0.46 -3.65
C ASP A 155 16.46 -0.63 -5.10
N LYS A 156 16.18 0.32 -5.98
CA LYS A 156 16.58 0.34 -7.39
C LYS A 156 16.37 -0.98 -8.15
N ALA A 157 15.44 -1.81 -7.65
CA ALA A 157 15.19 -3.13 -8.20
C ALA A 157 14.55 -3.08 -9.60
N TYR A 158 13.85 -1.99 -9.90
CA TYR A 158 13.18 -1.78 -11.19
C TYR A 158 13.51 -0.41 -11.77
N LYS A 159 13.84 -0.37 -13.08
CA LYS A 159 14.01 0.88 -13.86
C LYS A 159 12.65 1.44 -14.23
N VAL A 160 11.98 2.06 -13.30
CA VAL A 160 10.63 2.64 -13.46
C VAL A 160 10.59 4.04 -12.88
N LYS A 161 9.85 4.94 -13.55
CA LYS A 161 9.63 6.30 -13.05
C LYS A 161 8.24 6.38 -12.42
N PRO A 162 8.09 6.93 -11.19
CA PRO A 162 6.78 7.23 -10.63
C PRO A 162 6.12 8.39 -11.39
N THR A 163 4.78 8.49 -11.31
CA THR A 163 4.04 9.65 -11.80
C THR A 163 4.48 10.90 -11.03
N ILE A 164 4.70 10.76 -9.72
CA ILE A 164 5.24 11.84 -8.87
C ILE A 164 6.02 11.24 -7.69
N VAL A 165 6.93 12.04 -7.15
CA VAL A 165 7.60 11.77 -5.86
C VAL A 165 7.02 12.71 -4.80
N SER A 166 6.69 12.17 -3.64
CA SER A 166 6.14 12.92 -2.50
C SER A 166 6.95 12.67 -1.22
N ARG A 167 7.00 13.64 -0.33
CA ARG A 167 7.74 13.52 0.93
C ARG A 167 7.22 12.36 1.79
N ASP A 168 5.90 12.25 1.92
CA ASP A 168 5.20 11.30 2.77
C ASP A 168 3.78 11.00 2.24
N ILE A 169 3.09 10.07 2.90
CA ILE A 169 1.73 9.68 2.52
C ILE A 169 0.73 10.84 2.55
N LEU A 170 0.87 11.82 3.45
CA LEU A 170 -0.07 12.96 3.50
C LEU A 170 0.13 13.90 2.31
N SER A 171 1.36 14.16 1.94
CA SER A 171 1.69 14.93 0.73
C SER A 171 1.20 14.21 -0.53
N ALA A 172 1.36 12.88 -0.59
CA ALA A 172 0.81 12.04 -1.66
C ALA A 172 -0.72 12.12 -1.73
N ALA A 173 -1.41 12.01 -0.59
CA ALA A 173 -2.87 12.10 -0.52
C ALA A 173 -3.39 13.47 -1.00
N ARG A 174 -2.74 14.56 -0.61
CA ARG A 174 -3.10 15.92 -1.06
C ARG A 174 -2.96 16.05 -2.58
N TRP A 175 -1.87 15.57 -3.14
CA TRP A 175 -1.67 15.59 -4.58
C TRP A 175 -2.73 14.77 -5.31
N ILE A 176 -3.03 13.54 -4.85
CA ILE A 176 -4.05 12.67 -5.46
C ILE A 176 -5.42 13.35 -5.46
N VAL A 177 -5.80 13.99 -4.35
CA VAL A 177 -7.10 14.68 -4.24
C VAL A 177 -7.18 15.87 -5.19
N ALA A 178 -6.08 16.54 -5.47
CA ALA A 178 -6.02 17.64 -6.44
C ALA A 178 -6.11 17.19 -7.92
N GLN A 179 -6.02 15.88 -8.22
CA GLN A 179 -6.18 15.32 -9.57
C GLN A 179 -7.64 14.93 -9.89
N ARG A 180 -8.62 15.39 -9.13
CA ARG A 180 -10.05 15.04 -9.28
C ARG A 180 -10.68 15.71 -10.48
#